data_46183727784dd785de0be96e4d51001f
#
_entry.id   46183727784dd785de0be96e4d51001f
#
_cell.length_a   1.000
_cell.length_b   1.000
_cell.length_c   1.000
_cell.angle_alpha   90.00
_cell.angle_beta   90.00
_cell.angle_gamma   90.00
#
_symmetry.space_group_name_H-M   'P 1'
#
loop_
_entity.id
_entity.type
_entity.pdbx_description
1 polymer ?
#
loop_
_entity_poly.entity_id
_entity_poly.type
_entity_poly.pdbx_seq_one_letter_code
_entity_poly.pdbx_strand_id
1 'polypeptide(L)'
;MRRPSPYFGGPTGLVSLDGSVRLAAIELMGQRLTVGVGGLSGDLHFTKSLALPKSPTVKSVSRVFRQALQLLQDWTRQHRVQLAQIGISVPGLGRLSELSNPIIPCDVRLVRGTVGEMFAGVPAEFTNSVVAQGTFHRCRTDDYPFTGPHLFVFVGQGVAGTWMDDPIEADALQPVELGHMVFGDGGPPCRCGHHGCVEAYTSLPALAGLLGMSEPQLLQLGDEWVNKIPTPTRVRQELRRRLFRLGLAIGNTLNVTPCPGVAISGWPSLLADEDRKALVDGIDACVMGGRKFAQVSLAFVPPSSGNDPNAALAFAACCLACRGGMPASSAEAA
;
A
#
# COMPACT_ATOMS: atom_id res chain seq x y z
N MET A 1 30.13 1.51 2.53
CA MET A 1 29.46 1.70 3.83
C MET A 1 28.25 2.59 3.59
N ARG A 2 27.05 2.01 3.56
CA ARG A 2 25.80 2.79 3.42
C ARG A 2 25.49 3.42 4.79
N ARG A 3 25.19 4.72 4.83
CA ARG A 3 24.75 5.40 6.04
C ARG A 3 23.40 4.79 6.47
N PRO A 4 23.19 4.50 7.77
CA PRO A 4 21.89 4.05 8.25
C PRO A 4 20.85 5.13 8.00
N SER A 5 19.64 4.74 7.62
CA SER A 5 18.49 5.62 7.48
C SER A 5 18.28 6.40 8.79
N PRO A 6 18.04 7.71 8.76
CA PRO A 6 17.85 8.53 9.97
C PRO A 6 16.58 8.17 10.78
N TYR A 7 15.77 7.23 10.33
CA TYR A 7 14.50 6.84 10.96
C TYR A 7 14.62 5.79 12.06
N PHE A 8 15.81 5.27 12.33
CA PHE A 8 16.06 4.47 13.53
C PHE A 8 16.75 5.30 14.62
N GLY A 9 16.36 6.56 14.79
CA GLY A 9 16.88 7.48 15.77
C GLY A 9 16.35 7.25 17.17
N GLY A 10 16.78 6.17 17.80
CA GLY A 10 16.98 6.14 19.26
C GLY A 10 18.38 6.67 19.59
N PRO A 11 18.70 6.99 20.85
CA PRO A 11 19.98 7.56 21.23
C PRO A 11 21.13 6.64 20.79
N THR A 12 21.85 7.11 19.78
CA THR A 12 23.19 6.68 19.31
C THR A 12 23.66 5.26 19.69
N GLY A 13 22.94 4.25 19.23
CA GLY A 13 23.48 2.92 19.09
C GLY A 13 23.52 2.58 17.60
N LEU A 14 24.68 2.21 17.06
CA LEU A 14 24.77 1.55 15.77
C LEU A 14 23.98 0.24 15.87
N VAL A 15 22.72 0.25 15.43
CA VAL A 15 21.97 -0.98 15.24
C VAL A 15 22.58 -1.64 14.01
N SER A 16 23.48 -2.56 14.22
CA SER A 16 23.87 -3.52 13.19
C SER A 16 22.61 -4.33 12.88
N LEU A 17 22.09 -4.16 11.65
CA LEU A 17 21.02 -5.01 11.17
C LEU A 17 21.55 -6.45 11.15
N ASP A 18 21.12 -7.26 12.13
CA ASP A 18 21.50 -8.66 12.19
C ASP A 18 20.96 -9.36 10.94
N GLY A 19 21.87 -9.72 10.04
CA GLY A 19 21.52 -10.42 8.80
C GLY A 19 20.89 -11.79 9.02
N SER A 20 20.84 -12.30 10.26
CA SER A 20 20.16 -13.55 10.62
C SER A 20 18.65 -13.35 10.86
N VAL A 21 18.19 -12.15 11.15
CA VAL A 21 16.77 -11.87 11.40
C VAL A 21 15.94 -12.10 10.13
N ARG A 22 14.92 -12.93 10.26
CA ARG A 22 13.97 -13.24 9.17
C ARG A 22 12.58 -12.76 9.53
N LEU A 23 11.98 -12.10 8.57
CA LEU A 23 10.62 -11.60 8.61
C LEU A 23 9.79 -12.33 7.56
N ALA A 24 8.54 -12.59 7.86
CA ALA A 24 7.58 -13.05 6.87
C ALA A 24 6.63 -11.92 6.47
N ALA A 25 6.18 -11.96 5.23
CA ALA A 25 5.23 -11.02 4.67
C ALA A 25 4.12 -11.78 3.94
N ILE A 26 2.88 -11.34 4.14
CA ILE A 26 1.72 -11.82 3.39
C ILE A 26 0.99 -10.58 2.89
N GLU A 27 0.85 -10.46 1.58
CA GLU A 27 0.22 -9.31 0.95
C GLU A 27 -0.93 -9.75 0.06
N LEU A 28 -2.14 -9.27 0.38
CA LEU A 28 -3.33 -9.46 -0.44
C LEU A 28 -3.57 -8.19 -1.26
N MET A 29 -3.34 -8.27 -2.57
CA MET A 29 -3.54 -7.15 -3.48
C MET A 29 -4.26 -7.61 -4.75
N GLY A 30 -5.34 -6.92 -5.12
CA GLY A 30 -6.16 -7.30 -6.25
C GLY A 30 -6.68 -8.74 -6.10
N GLN A 31 -6.49 -9.57 -7.12
CA GLN A 31 -6.89 -10.99 -7.09
C GLN A 31 -5.72 -11.95 -6.79
N ARG A 32 -4.74 -11.49 -6.02
CA ARG A 32 -3.52 -12.24 -5.72
C ARG A 32 -3.14 -12.10 -4.26
N LEU A 33 -2.71 -13.20 -3.68
CA LEU A 33 -2.09 -13.24 -2.37
C LEU A 33 -0.63 -13.67 -2.56
N THR A 34 0.29 -12.82 -2.12
CA THR A 34 1.72 -13.09 -2.20
C THR A 34 2.28 -13.30 -0.80
N VAL A 35 3.08 -14.33 -0.63
CA VAL A 35 3.79 -14.64 0.61
C VAL A 35 5.28 -14.60 0.35
N GLY A 36 6.05 -14.11 1.31
CA GLY A 36 7.50 -14.06 1.20
C GLY A 36 8.21 -14.11 2.54
N VAL A 37 9.51 -14.36 2.49
CA VAL A 37 10.45 -14.26 3.61
C VAL A 37 11.59 -13.37 3.18
N GLY A 38 11.96 -12.43 4.03
CA GLY A 38 13.08 -11.53 3.78
C GLY A 38 13.81 -11.12 5.05
N GLY A 39 14.87 -10.35 4.88
CA GLY A 39 15.63 -9.74 5.96
C GLY A 39 15.15 -8.31 6.28
N LEU A 40 15.75 -7.73 7.32
CA LEU A 40 15.54 -6.32 7.70
C LEU A 40 15.99 -5.34 6.61
N SER A 41 16.98 -5.72 5.80
CA SER A 41 17.45 -4.96 4.64
C SER A 41 16.45 -4.96 3.46
N GLY A 42 15.45 -5.87 3.50
CA GLY A 42 14.43 -6.03 2.49
C GLY A 42 14.79 -6.94 1.33
N ASP A 43 15.91 -7.60 1.44
CA ASP A 43 16.25 -8.71 0.56
C ASP A 43 15.23 -9.84 0.74
N LEU A 44 14.70 -10.33 -0.37
CA LEU A 44 13.78 -11.46 -0.39
C LEU A 44 14.54 -12.76 -0.58
N HIS A 45 14.29 -13.72 0.29
CA HIS A 45 14.86 -15.09 0.21
C HIS A 45 13.85 -16.07 -0.37
N PHE A 46 12.57 -15.76 -0.25
CA PHE A 46 11.46 -16.58 -0.74
C PHE A 46 10.30 -15.68 -1.13
N THR A 47 9.67 -15.98 -2.24
CA THR A 47 8.39 -15.38 -2.63
C THR A 47 7.56 -16.38 -3.42
N LYS A 48 6.25 -16.36 -3.18
CA LYS A 48 5.28 -17.16 -3.91
C LYS A 48 3.95 -16.42 -3.99
N SER A 49 3.38 -16.37 -5.19
CA SER A 49 2.05 -15.78 -5.42
C SER A 49 1.00 -16.86 -5.67
N LEU A 50 -0.17 -16.67 -5.08
CA LEU A 50 -1.35 -17.51 -5.21
C LEU A 50 -2.49 -16.66 -5.78
N ALA A 51 -3.16 -17.16 -6.81
CA ALA A 51 -4.32 -16.48 -7.38
C ALA A 51 -5.57 -16.71 -6.53
N LEU A 52 -6.38 -15.67 -6.35
CA LEU A 52 -7.75 -15.80 -5.86
C LEU A 52 -8.70 -16.23 -6.99
N PRO A 53 -9.82 -16.90 -6.66
CA PRO A 53 -10.89 -17.14 -7.62
C PRO A 53 -11.42 -15.83 -8.22
N LYS A 54 -11.97 -15.86 -9.44
CA LYS A 54 -12.59 -14.69 -10.09
C LYS A 54 -13.71 -14.05 -9.24
N SER A 55 -14.46 -14.88 -8.52
CA SER A 55 -15.50 -14.46 -7.58
C SER A 55 -15.11 -14.97 -6.19
N PRO A 56 -14.30 -14.21 -5.43
CA PRO A 56 -13.82 -14.64 -4.14
C PRO A 56 -14.96 -14.66 -3.10
N THR A 57 -14.92 -15.64 -2.20
CA THR A 57 -15.77 -15.73 -1.02
C THR A 57 -14.88 -15.78 0.21
N VAL A 58 -15.40 -15.46 1.40
CA VAL A 58 -14.64 -15.58 2.67
C VAL A 58 -13.98 -16.97 2.77
N LYS A 59 -14.71 -18.03 2.45
CA LYS A 59 -14.20 -19.40 2.50
C LYS A 59 -13.04 -19.63 1.51
N SER A 60 -13.14 -19.11 0.28
CA SER A 60 -12.08 -19.27 -0.72
C SER A 60 -10.84 -18.43 -0.39
N VAL A 61 -11.02 -17.22 0.09
CA VAL A 61 -9.92 -16.34 0.53
C VAL A 61 -9.19 -16.96 1.72
N SER A 62 -9.91 -17.42 2.76
CA SER A 62 -9.31 -18.09 3.92
C SER A 62 -8.55 -19.37 3.53
N ARG A 63 -9.04 -20.12 2.52
CA ARG A 63 -8.31 -21.28 1.99
C ARG A 63 -6.97 -20.87 1.36
N VAL A 64 -6.95 -19.79 0.57
CA VAL A 64 -5.73 -19.30 -0.06
C VAL A 64 -4.76 -18.77 0.99
N PHE A 65 -5.24 -18.09 2.04
CA PHE A 65 -4.40 -17.71 3.19
C PHE A 65 -3.78 -18.93 3.88
N ARG A 66 -4.56 -19.98 4.13
CA ARG A 66 -4.03 -21.21 4.74
C ARG A 66 -2.97 -21.86 3.85
N GLN A 67 -3.16 -21.87 2.53
CA GLN A 67 -2.14 -22.37 1.58
C GLN A 67 -0.86 -21.53 1.63
N ALA A 68 -0.98 -20.19 1.69
CA ALA A 68 0.16 -19.30 1.81
C ALA A 68 0.94 -19.53 3.11
N LEU A 69 0.23 -19.68 4.23
CA LEU A 69 0.83 -20.00 5.53
C LEU A 69 1.51 -21.37 5.52
N GLN A 70 0.95 -22.36 4.84
CA GLN A 70 1.58 -23.67 4.67
C GLN A 70 2.89 -23.57 3.89
N LEU A 71 2.91 -22.86 2.77
CA LEU A 71 4.13 -22.61 1.99
C LEU A 71 5.21 -21.92 2.84
N LEU A 72 4.80 -20.95 3.65
CA LEU A 72 5.71 -20.26 4.57
C LEU A 72 6.27 -21.23 5.63
N GLN A 73 5.41 -22.06 6.23
CA GLN A 73 5.81 -23.04 7.25
C GLN A 73 6.75 -24.10 6.67
N ASP A 74 6.48 -24.59 5.48
CA ASP A 74 7.31 -25.58 4.79
C ASP A 74 8.69 -25.00 4.48
N TRP A 75 8.74 -23.76 3.99
CA TRP A 75 9.99 -23.07 3.69
C TRP A 75 10.82 -22.84 4.97
N THR A 76 10.22 -22.34 6.04
CA THR A 76 10.92 -22.08 7.32
C THR A 76 11.45 -23.36 7.95
N ARG A 77 10.70 -24.45 7.87
CA ARG A 77 11.16 -25.79 8.34
C ARG A 77 12.33 -26.31 7.51
N GLN A 78 12.22 -26.23 6.18
CA GLN A 78 13.26 -26.69 5.26
C GLN A 78 14.58 -25.96 5.48
N HIS A 79 14.51 -24.65 5.70
CA HIS A 79 15.71 -23.81 5.87
C HIS A 79 16.13 -23.63 7.34
N ARG A 80 15.41 -24.25 8.30
CA ARG A 80 15.64 -24.13 9.75
C ARG A 80 15.66 -22.67 10.23
N VAL A 81 14.75 -21.87 9.71
CA VAL A 81 14.65 -20.44 9.99
C VAL A 81 13.58 -20.19 11.04
N GLN A 82 13.91 -19.34 12.02
CA GLN A 82 12.94 -18.76 12.95
C GLN A 82 12.54 -17.37 12.47
N LEU A 83 11.23 -17.10 12.46
CA LEU A 83 10.68 -15.80 12.10
C LEU A 83 10.62 -14.90 13.33
N ALA A 84 11.10 -13.68 13.22
CA ALA A 84 11.00 -12.66 14.27
C ALA A 84 9.65 -11.95 14.26
N GLN A 85 9.04 -11.80 13.07
CA GLN A 85 7.79 -11.07 12.87
C GLN A 85 7.09 -11.52 11.59
N ILE A 86 5.76 -11.47 11.57
CA ILE A 86 4.94 -11.63 10.37
C ILE A 86 4.15 -10.34 10.12
N GLY A 87 4.31 -9.73 8.95
CA GLY A 87 3.50 -8.61 8.48
C GLY A 87 2.43 -9.10 7.51
N ILE A 88 1.18 -8.70 7.73
CA ILE A 88 0.04 -9.10 6.89
C ILE A 88 -0.69 -7.86 6.41
N SER A 89 -0.64 -7.64 5.10
CA SER A 89 -1.27 -6.52 4.42
C SER A 89 -2.52 -6.99 3.69
N VAL A 90 -3.67 -6.42 4.02
CA VAL A 90 -4.96 -6.73 3.40
C VAL A 90 -5.70 -5.45 3.03
N PRO A 91 -6.41 -5.43 1.89
CA PRO A 91 -7.28 -4.29 1.58
C PRO A 91 -8.51 -4.31 2.49
N GLY A 92 -9.02 -3.13 2.86
CA GLY A 92 -10.27 -3.06 3.62
C GLY A 92 -10.44 -1.78 4.41
N LEU A 93 -11.66 -1.61 4.90
CA LEU A 93 -12.11 -0.51 5.74
C LEU A 93 -12.20 -0.94 7.21
N GLY A 94 -12.05 0.02 8.10
CA GLY A 94 -12.26 -0.16 9.54
C GLY A 94 -10.96 -0.33 10.32
N ARG A 95 -11.13 -0.57 11.64
CA ARG A 95 -9.98 -0.83 12.52
C ARG A 95 -9.30 -2.14 12.13
N LEU A 96 -8.01 -2.28 12.40
CA LEU A 96 -7.20 -3.46 12.05
C LEU A 96 -7.78 -4.80 12.55
N SER A 97 -8.54 -4.77 13.64
CA SER A 97 -9.24 -5.95 14.19
C SER A 97 -10.50 -6.33 13.42
N GLU A 98 -11.01 -5.43 12.56
CA GLU A 98 -12.32 -5.54 11.92
C GLU A 98 -12.29 -5.14 10.44
N LEU A 99 -11.10 -5.15 9.82
CA LEU A 99 -10.96 -4.84 8.40
C LEU A 99 -11.94 -5.68 7.59
N SER A 100 -12.80 -5.01 6.86
CA SER A 100 -13.73 -5.62 5.92
C SER A 100 -13.58 -5.01 4.54
N ASN A 101 -13.77 -5.82 3.52
CA ASN A 101 -13.71 -5.35 2.14
C ASN A 101 -14.86 -5.97 1.35
N PRO A 102 -15.75 -5.15 0.76
CA PRO A 102 -16.86 -5.68 -0.03
C PRO A 102 -16.42 -6.32 -1.36
N ILE A 103 -15.21 -6.00 -1.82
CA ILE A 103 -14.68 -6.48 -3.10
C ILE A 103 -13.92 -7.79 -2.94
N ILE A 104 -13.11 -7.90 -1.87
CA ILE A 104 -12.33 -9.09 -1.53
C ILE A 104 -12.69 -9.49 -0.11
N PRO A 105 -13.69 -10.36 0.08
CA PRO A 105 -14.18 -10.72 1.40
C PRO A 105 -13.12 -11.50 2.18
N CYS A 106 -12.40 -10.79 3.04
CA CYS A 106 -11.39 -11.34 3.94
C CYS A 106 -11.89 -11.23 5.38
N ASP A 107 -11.96 -12.36 6.07
CA ASP A 107 -12.20 -12.38 7.52
C ASP A 107 -10.86 -12.35 8.25
N VAL A 108 -10.46 -11.17 8.69
CA VAL A 108 -9.19 -10.95 9.39
C VAL A 108 -9.12 -11.73 10.70
N ARG A 109 -10.23 -11.92 11.42
CA ARG A 109 -10.26 -12.69 12.67
C ARG A 109 -9.93 -14.15 12.41
N LEU A 110 -10.52 -14.73 11.34
CA LEU A 110 -10.24 -16.10 10.95
C LEU A 110 -8.79 -16.28 10.48
N VAL A 111 -8.27 -15.33 9.70
CA VAL A 111 -6.86 -15.35 9.27
C VAL A 111 -5.93 -15.24 10.49
N ARG A 112 -6.20 -14.33 11.42
CA ARG A 112 -5.44 -14.16 12.67
C ARG A 112 -5.41 -15.44 13.50
N GLY A 113 -6.56 -16.10 13.66
CA GLY A 113 -6.65 -17.39 14.34
C GLY A 113 -5.76 -18.45 13.67
N THR A 114 -5.83 -18.56 12.35
CA THR A 114 -5.02 -19.52 11.58
C THR A 114 -3.50 -19.22 11.70
N VAL A 115 -3.10 -17.95 11.69
CA VAL A 115 -1.70 -17.55 11.92
C VAL A 115 -1.24 -17.96 13.32
N GLY A 116 -2.05 -17.68 14.35
CA GLY A 116 -1.76 -18.06 15.74
C GLY A 116 -1.62 -19.58 15.94
N GLU A 117 -2.44 -20.38 15.24
CA GLU A 117 -2.32 -21.85 15.24
C GLU A 117 -1.04 -22.36 14.58
N MET A 118 -0.69 -21.80 13.41
CA MET A 118 0.42 -22.30 12.59
C MET A 118 1.79 -21.74 12.99
N PHE A 119 1.81 -20.54 13.56
CA PHE A 119 3.03 -19.81 13.95
C PHE A 119 2.96 -19.35 15.41
N ALA A 120 2.61 -20.27 16.31
CA ALA A 120 2.53 -19.98 17.74
C ALA A 120 3.82 -19.34 18.27
N GLY A 121 3.70 -18.23 18.99
CA GLY A 121 4.85 -17.49 19.54
C GLY A 121 5.53 -16.52 18.57
N VAL A 122 5.18 -16.51 17.26
CA VAL A 122 5.67 -15.50 16.33
C VAL A 122 4.69 -14.32 16.31
N PRO A 123 5.12 -13.11 16.64
CA PRO A 123 4.28 -11.94 16.54
C PRO A 123 3.77 -11.71 15.11
N ALA A 124 2.49 -11.45 14.96
CA ALA A 124 1.87 -11.18 13.65
C ALA A 124 1.02 -9.91 13.70
N GLU A 125 1.34 -8.97 12.82
CA GLU A 125 0.62 -7.71 12.71
C GLU A 125 -0.08 -7.57 11.38
N PHE A 126 -1.28 -7.00 11.44
CA PHE A 126 -2.14 -6.77 10.29
C PHE A 126 -2.19 -5.28 9.99
N THR A 127 -2.22 -4.94 8.72
CA THR A 127 -2.37 -3.56 8.27
C THR A 127 -3.20 -3.47 6.99
N ASN A 128 -3.66 -2.27 6.68
CA ASN A 128 -4.26 -1.99 5.37
C ASN A 128 -3.18 -1.90 4.29
N SER A 129 -3.51 -2.33 3.08
CA SER A 129 -2.56 -2.35 1.95
C SER A 129 -1.97 -0.98 1.64
N VAL A 130 -2.76 0.12 1.71
CA VAL A 130 -2.23 1.46 1.45
C VAL A 130 -1.30 1.94 2.56
N VAL A 131 -1.56 1.55 3.80
CA VAL A 131 -0.68 1.81 4.96
C VAL A 131 0.65 1.10 4.77
N ALA A 132 0.62 -0.19 4.38
CA ALA A 132 1.84 -0.94 4.09
C ALA A 132 2.66 -0.30 2.95
N GLN A 133 2.01 0.15 1.88
CA GLN A 133 2.66 0.86 0.77
C GLN A 133 3.32 2.18 1.23
N GLY A 134 2.62 2.99 2.00
CA GLY A 134 3.16 4.23 2.55
C GLY A 134 4.38 3.96 3.46
N THR A 135 4.28 2.96 4.32
CA THR A 135 5.39 2.51 5.20
C THR A 135 6.59 2.05 4.37
N PHE A 136 6.37 1.25 3.32
CA PHE A 136 7.43 0.80 2.43
C PHE A 136 8.20 1.97 1.82
N HIS A 137 7.50 2.92 1.21
CA HIS A 137 8.13 4.08 0.58
C HIS A 137 8.91 4.91 1.59
N ARG A 138 8.33 5.19 2.76
CA ARG A 138 8.96 5.98 3.79
C ARG A 138 10.22 5.32 4.38
N CYS A 139 10.20 4.00 4.55
CA CYS A 139 11.30 3.29 5.20
C CYS A 139 12.40 2.81 4.24
N ARG A 140 12.11 2.74 2.94
CA ARG A 140 12.99 2.08 1.98
C ARG A 140 13.58 2.97 0.89
N THR A 141 13.07 4.15 0.70
CA THR A 141 13.60 5.08 -0.27
C THR A 141 14.37 6.19 0.44
N ASP A 142 15.69 6.23 0.25
CA ASP A 142 16.55 7.28 0.82
C ASP A 142 16.14 8.68 0.35
N ASP A 143 15.43 8.77 -0.79
CA ASP A 143 14.94 10.00 -1.41
C ASP A 143 13.45 10.26 -1.14
N TYR A 144 12.83 9.61 -0.14
CA TYR A 144 11.42 9.89 0.16
C TYR A 144 11.24 11.34 0.64
N PRO A 145 10.35 12.10 0.00
CA PRO A 145 10.37 13.57 0.09
C PRO A 145 9.84 14.15 1.41
N PHE A 146 9.17 13.33 2.24
CA PHE A 146 8.51 13.81 3.45
C PHE A 146 9.01 13.09 4.70
N THR A 147 9.35 13.87 5.72
CA THR A 147 9.73 13.38 7.05
C THR A 147 8.64 13.64 8.10
N GLY A 148 7.75 14.61 7.85
CA GLY A 148 6.64 15.00 8.74
C GLY A 148 5.29 14.52 8.23
N PRO A 149 4.19 15.06 8.82
CA PRO A 149 2.83 14.73 8.45
C PRO A 149 2.54 14.95 6.97
N HIS A 150 1.99 13.96 6.29
CA HIS A 150 1.60 14.05 4.87
C HIS A 150 0.55 13.01 4.51
N LEU A 151 -0.17 13.23 3.43
CA LEU A 151 -1.07 12.27 2.82
C LEU A 151 -0.29 11.43 1.80
N PHE A 152 -0.21 10.13 2.02
CA PHE A 152 0.26 9.20 1.00
C PHE A 152 -0.94 8.69 0.18
N VAL A 153 -0.86 8.76 -1.13
CA VAL A 153 -1.89 8.30 -2.07
C VAL A 153 -1.30 7.23 -2.99
N PHE A 154 -1.94 6.09 -3.04
CA PHE A 154 -1.58 4.99 -3.94
C PHE A 154 -2.65 4.80 -5.02
N VAL A 155 -2.21 4.74 -6.28
CA VAL A 155 -3.07 4.55 -7.45
C VAL A 155 -2.59 3.33 -8.22
N GLY A 156 -3.26 2.22 -7.99
CA GLY A 156 -2.92 0.91 -8.58
C GLY A 156 -4.17 0.12 -8.94
N GLN A 157 -4.27 -1.11 -8.45
CA GLN A 157 -5.47 -1.96 -8.58
C GLN A 157 -6.72 -1.30 -8.01
N GLY A 158 -6.55 -0.54 -6.94
CA GLY A 158 -7.51 0.38 -6.36
C GLY A 158 -6.88 1.75 -6.18
N VAL A 159 -7.64 2.66 -5.56
CA VAL A 159 -7.21 4.03 -5.25
C VAL A 159 -7.53 4.32 -3.80
N ALA A 160 -6.51 4.52 -3.00
CA ALA A 160 -6.66 4.84 -1.59
C ALA A 160 -5.54 5.75 -1.11
N GLY A 161 -5.69 6.35 0.05
CA GLY A 161 -4.65 7.10 0.74
C GLY A 161 -4.49 6.67 2.19
N THR A 162 -3.47 7.18 2.83
CA THR A 162 -3.30 7.09 4.28
C THR A 162 -2.58 8.33 4.79
N TRP A 163 -2.94 8.78 5.98
CA TRP A 163 -2.19 9.80 6.68
C TRP A 163 -0.93 9.18 7.25
N MET A 164 0.21 9.77 6.92
CA MET A 164 1.51 9.37 7.44
C MET A 164 2.00 10.42 8.42
N ASP A 165 2.46 10.00 9.58
CA ASP A 165 3.04 10.86 10.60
C ASP A 165 4.31 10.21 11.19
N ASP A 166 5.02 10.91 12.05
CA ASP A 166 6.20 10.43 12.75
C ASP A 166 5.99 10.52 14.28
N PRO A 167 6.21 9.45 15.03
CA PRO A 167 6.58 8.09 14.61
C PRO A 167 5.45 7.38 13.87
N ILE A 168 5.80 6.36 13.06
CA ILE A 168 4.81 5.49 12.44
C ILE A 168 4.22 4.59 13.53
N GLU A 169 3.12 5.02 14.10
CA GLU A 169 2.32 4.17 14.98
C GLU A 169 1.36 3.37 14.12
N ALA A 170 1.60 2.06 13.99
CA ALA A 170 0.83 1.18 13.11
C ALA A 170 -0.68 1.24 13.38
N ASP A 171 -1.09 1.44 14.63
CA ASP A 171 -2.50 1.53 15.03
C ASP A 171 -3.12 2.92 14.77
N ALA A 172 -2.30 3.95 14.58
CA ALA A 172 -2.76 5.32 14.32
C ALA A 172 -2.99 5.59 12.82
N LEU A 173 -2.37 4.80 11.94
CA LEU A 173 -2.49 4.99 10.50
C LEU A 173 -3.82 4.43 9.99
N GLN A 174 -4.67 5.33 9.49
CA GLN A 174 -5.98 4.97 8.97
C GLN A 174 -6.00 5.14 7.44
N PRO A 175 -6.60 4.17 6.71
CA PRO A 175 -6.81 4.33 5.28
C PRO A 175 -7.82 5.46 5.00
N VAL A 176 -7.58 6.19 3.92
CA VAL A 176 -8.47 7.22 3.38
C VAL A 176 -9.01 6.72 2.05
N GLU A 177 -10.29 6.45 1.99
CA GLU A 177 -10.97 5.88 0.82
C GLU A 177 -11.34 6.96 -0.21
N LEU A 178 -10.36 7.83 -0.52
CA LEU A 178 -10.56 8.92 -1.48
C LEU A 178 -10.94 8.41 -2.89
N GLY A 179 -10.56 7.19 -3.23
CA GLY A 179 -10.92 6.54 -4.49
C GLY A 179 -12.43 6.28 -4.63
N HIS A 180 -13.16 6.23 -3.52
CA HIS A 180 -14.62 6.06 -3.52
C HIS A 180 -15.40 7.38 -3.43
N MET A 181 -14.74 8.52 -3.51
CA MET A 181 -15.42 9.79 -3.74
C MET A 181 -16.13 9.78 -5.10
N VAL A 182 -17.41 10.15 -5.11
CA VAL A 182 -18.25 10.17 -6.30
C VAL A 182 -18.20 11.55 -6.95
N PHE A 183 -17.90 11.59 -8.24
CA PHE A 183 -17.91 12.81 -9.04
C PHE A 183 -18.95 12.72 -10.16
N GLY A 184 -20.09 13.36 -9.93
CA GLY A 184 -21.19 13.45 -10.86
C GLY A 184 -22.15 12.25 -10.85
N ASP A 185 -23.36 12.48 -11.32
CA ASP A 185 -24.39 11.46 -11.44
C ASP A 185 -24.13 10.56 -12.66
N GLY A 186 -24.28 9.26 -12.52
CA GLY A 186 -24.28 8.33 -13.64
C GLY A 186 -22.91 7.97 -14.24
N GLY A 187 -21.83 8.05 -13.48
CA GLY A 187 -20.49 7.60 -13.91
C GLY A 187 -20.36 6.07 -14.05
N PRO A 188 -19.17 5.55 -14.42
CA PRO A 188 -18.95 4.11 -14.56
C PRO A 188 -19.18 3.38 -13.23
N PRO A 189 -19.62 2.10 -13.30
CA PRO A 189 -19.81 1.29 -12.12
C PRO A 189 -18.48 1.06 -11.39
N CYS A 190 -18.50 1.17 -10.07
CA CYS A 190 -17.40 0.85 -9.18
C CYS A 190 -17.61 -0.52 -8.53
N ARG A 191 -16.54 -1.23 -8.25
CA ARG A 191 -16.59 -2.52 -7.54
C ARG A 191 -17.20 -2.42 -6.13
N CYS A 192 -17.21 -1.22 -5.53
CA CYS A 192 -17.86 -0.99 -4.23
C CYS A 192 -19.41 -0.97 -4.29
N GLY A 193 -19.99 -1.07 -5.46
CA GLY A 193 -21.44 -1.07 -5.69
C GLY A 193 -22.02 0.30 -6.08
N HIS A 194 -21.24 1.38 -6.03
CA HIS A 194 -21.65 2.72 -6.46
C HIS A 194 -21.22 3.01 -7.91
N HIS A 195 -21.63 4.17 -8.41
CA HIS A 195 -21.26 4.68 -9.72
C HIS A 195 -20.50 6.01 -9.58
N GLY A 196 -19.58 6.29 -10.51
CA GLY A 196 -18.87 7.57 -10.57
C GLY A 196 -17.76 7.76 -9.52
N CYS A 197 -17.36 6.70 -8.80
CA CYS A 197 -16.21 6.75 -7.92
C CYS A 197 -14.92 7.08 -8.70
N VAL A 198 -14.01 7.85 -8.12
CA VAL A 198 -12.69 8.17 -8.72
C VAL A 198 -11.94 6.91 -9.13
N GLU A 199 -11.98 5.87 -8.31
CA GLU A 199 -11.37 4.57 -8.60
C GLU A 199 -11.89 3.96 -9.92
N ALA A 200 -13.17 4.10 -10.22
CA ALA A 200 -13.75 3.57 -11.45
C ALA A 200 -13.23 4.28 -12.72
N TYR A 201 -12.57 5.42 -12.57
CA TYR A 201 -11.90 6.15 -13.65
C TYR A 201 -10.39 5.95 -13.68
N THR A 202 -9.75 5.75 -12.51
CA THR A 202 -8.30 5.90 -12.35
C THR A 202 -7.58 4.65 -11.85
N SER A 203 -8.27 3.58 -11.47
CA SER A 203 -7.61 2.30 -11.15
C SER A 203 -6.96 1.66 -12.39
N LEU A 204 -6.03 0.74 -12.19
CA LEU A 204 -5.39 -0.01 -13.29
C LEU A 204 -6.41 -0.72 -14.21
N PRO A 205 -7.48 -1.37 -13.71
CA PRO A 205 -8.53 -1.90 -14.58
C PRO A 205 -9.21 -0.83 -15.45
N ALA A 206 -9.47 0.36 -14.88
CA ALA A 206 -10.06 1.47 -15.63
C ALA A 206 -9.09 2.04 -16.68
N LEU A 207 -7.79 2.07 -16.36
CA LEU A 207 -6.73 2.46 -17.28
C LEU A 207 -6.58 1.45 -18.42
N ALA A 208 -6.59 0.15 -18.12
CA ALA A 208 -6.55 -0.90 -19.13
C ALA A 208 -7.70 -0.75 -20.14
N GLY A 209 -8.92 -0.54 -19.64
CA GLY A 209 -10.10 -0.27 -20.48
C GLY A 209 -9.94 0.99 -21.37
N LEU A 210 -9.33 2.06 -20.85
CA LEU A 210 -9.04 3.27 -21.63
C LEU A 210 -8.04 3.01 -22.75
N LEU A 211 -7.05 2.15 -22.50
CA LEU A 211 -6.01 1.79 -23.47
C LEU A 211 -6.44 0.67 -24.44
N GLY A 212 -7.68 0.16 -24.32
CA GLY A 212 -8.15 -0.95 -25.12
C GLY A 212 -7.47 -2.29 -24.82
N MET A 213 -6.94 -2.44 -23.61
CA MET A 213 -6.23 -3.64 -23.15
C MET A 213 -7.04 -4.35 -22.07
N SER A 214 -6.74 -5.63 -21.87
CA SER A 214 -7.16 -6.32 -20.64
C SER A 214 -6.21 -5.98 -19.49
N GLU A 215 -6.71 -6.05 -18.25
CA GLU A 215 -5.88 -5.83 -17.06
C GLU A 215 -4.64 -6.75 -17.01
N PRO A 216 -4.72 -8.06 -17.31
CA PRO A 216 -3.54 -8.91 -17.37
C PRO A 216 -2.49 -8.45 -18.40
N GLN A 217 -2.92 -7.96 -19.57
CA GLN A 217 -2.01 -7.42 -20.59
C GLN A 217 -1.30 -6.16 -20.07
N LEU A 218 -2.03 -5.27 -19.41
CA LEU A 218 -1.44 -4.06 -18.83
C LEU A 218 -0.41 -4.41 -17.75
N LEU A 219 -0.73 -5.36 -16.87
CA LEU A 219 0.19 -5.82 -15.82
C LEU A 219 1.44 -6.52 -16.37
N GLN A 220 1.33 -7.23 -17.50
CA GLN A 220 2.48 -7.85 -18.17
C GLN A 220 3.45 -6.83 -18.77
N LEU A 221 2.97 -5.65 -19.15
CA LEU A 221 3.81 -4.57 -19.65
C LEU A 221 4.65 -3.91 -18.55
N GLY A 222 4.33 -4.16 -17.26
CA GLY A 222 4.98 -3.44 -16.16
C GLY A 222 4.90 -1.94 -16.39
N ASP A 223 6.00 -1.23 -16.17
CA ASP A 223 6.05 0.23 -16.34
C ASP A 223 6.14 0.67 -17.82
N GLU A 224 6.37 -0.26 -18.75
CA GLU A 224 6.50 0.05 -20.19
C GLU A 224 5.19 0.51 -20.84
N TRP A 225 4.04 0.25 -20.20
CA TRP A 225 2.75 0.68 -20.74
C TRP A 225 2.67 2.19 -20.98
N VAL A 226 3.43 2.97 -20.22
CA VAL A 226 3.51 4.44 -20.37
C VAL A 226 3.91 4.82 -21.79
N ASN A 227 4.83 4.06 -22.40
CA ASN A 227 5.28 4.28 -23.76
C ASN A 227 4.24 3.85 -24.82
N LYS A 228 3.18 3.19 -24.39
CA LYS A 228 2.08 2.75 -25.27
C LYS A 228 0.94 3.77 -25.35
N ILE A 229 0.97 4.86 -24.57
CA ILE A 229 -0.04 5.92 -24.66
C ILE A 229 0.13 6.69 -25.98
N PRO A 230 -0.84 6.61 -26.88
CA PRO A 230 -0.78 7.33 -28.16
C PRO A 230 -0.73 8.86 -27.97
N THR A 231 0.08 9.58 -28.72
CA THR A 231 0.23 11.04 -28.65
C THR A 231 -0.23 11.72 -29.93
N PRO A 232 -0.70 12.98 -29.90
CA PRO A 232 -1.75 13.50 -29.03
C PRO A 232 -3.09 12.93 -29.49
N THR A 233 -3.80 12.28 -28.62
CA THR A 233 -5.01 11.57 -29.00
C THR A 233 -6.15 11.83 -28.02
N ARG A 234 -7.36 11.46 -28.44
CA ARG A 234 -8.55 11.43 -27.59
C ARG A 234 -8.31 10.61 -26.30
N VAL A 235 -7.51 9.55 -26.38
CA VAL A 235 -7.12 8.72 -25.22
C VAL A 235 -6.32 9.53 -24.21
N ARG A 236 -5.30 10.29 -24.63
CA ARG A 236 -4.48 11.13 -23.73
C ARG A 236 -5.32 12.26 -23.12
N GLN A 237 -6.23 12.86 -23.88
CA GLN A 237 -7.14 13.87 -23.35
C GLN A 237 -8.06 13.28 -22.26
N GLU A 238 -8.59 12.08 -22.49
CA GLU A 238 -9.42 11.41 -21.49
C GLU A 238 -8.59 11.00 -20.26
N LEU A 239 -7.35 10.53 -20.44
CA LEU A 239 -6.42 10.25 -19.33
C LEU A 239 -6.22 11.51 -18.45
N ARG A 240 -5.96 12.66 -19.06
CA ARG A 240 -5.82 13.94 -18.35
C ARG A 240 -7.09 14.34 -17.59
N ARG A 241 -8.26 14.12 -18.16
CA ARG A 241 -9.55 14.36 -17.46
C ARG A 241 -9.69 13.47 -16.22
N ARG A 242 -9.29 12.20 -16.32
CA ARG A 242 -9.31 11.26 -15.20
C ARG A 242 -8.32 11.65 -14.11
N LEU A 243 -7.11 12.05 -14.51
CA LEU A 243 -6.10 12.59 -13.58
C LEU A 243 -6.60 13.86 -12.87
N PHE A 244 -7.26 14.76 -13.57
CA PHE A 244 -7.86 15.95 -12.99
C PHE A 244 -8.90 15.59 -11.91
N ARG A 245 -9.78 14.60 -12.16
CA ARG A 245 -10.73 14.10 -11.15
C ARG A 245 -10.03 13.51 -9.93
N LEU A 246 -8.94 12.77 -10.12
CA LEU A 246 -8.13 12.29 -9.01
C LEU A 246 -7.57 13.46 -8.20
N GLY A 247 -7.10 14.49 -8.88
CA GLY A 247 -6.64 15.73 -8.24
C GLY A 247 -7.73 16.40 -7.40
N LEU A 248 -8.96 16.48 -7.90
CA LEU A 248 -10.11 16.99 -7.15
C LEU A 248 -10.38 16.17 -5.88
N ALA A 249 -10.28 14.82 -5.95
CA ALA A 249 -10.47 13.97 -4.78
C ALA A 249 -9.40 14.22 -3.72
N ILE A 250 -8.14 14.34 -4.13
CA ILE A 250 -7.02 14.66 -3.23
C ILE A 250 -7.26 16.03 -2.60
N GLY A 251 -7.60 17.06 -3.40
CA GLY A 251 -7.88 18.41 -2.91
C GLY A 251 -9.05 18.45 -1.92
N ASN A 252 -10.13 17.70 -2.18
CA ASN A 252 -11.24 17.55 -1.22
C ASN A 252 -10.79 16.90 0.09
N THR A 253 -9.93 15.88 0.03
CA THR A 253 -9.35 15.25 1.21
C THR A 253 -8.54 16.25 2.04
N LEU A 254 -7.74 17.09 1.38
CA LEU A 254 -6.96 18.14 2.05
C LEU A 254 -7.82 19.25 2.66
N ASN A 255 -8.99 19.54 2.10
CA ASN A 255 -9.93 20.49 2.71
C ASN A 255 -10.58 19.94 3.99
N VAL A 256 -10.76 18.62 4.08
CA VAL A 256 -11.32 17.95 5.27
C VAL A 256 -10.24 17.74 6.34
N THR A 257 -9.06 17.32 5.92
CA THR A 257 -7.93 17.06 6.82
C THR A 257 -6.68 17.71 6.23
N PRO A 258 -6.38 18.97 6.58
CA PRO A 258 -5.22 19.68 6.05
C PRO A 258 -3.90 19.03 6.46
N CYS A 259 -2.96 18.94 5.52
CA CYS A 259 -1.59 18.52 5.79
C CYS A 259 -0.60 19.24 4.84
N PRO A 260 0.68 19.36 5.23
CA PRO A 260 1.67 20.12 4.47
C PRO A 260 2.22 19.39 3.25
N GLY A 261 1.94 18.09 3.08
CA GLY A 261 2.50 17.30 2.00
C GLY A 261 1.57 16.23 1.43
N VAL A 262 1.75 15.92 0.15
CA VAL A 262 1.09 14.81 -0.52
C VAL A 262 2.12 14.02 -1.33
N ALA A 263 2.28 12.74 -1.03
CA ALA A 263 3.06 11.80 -1.82
C ALA A 263 2.12 10.95 -2.68
N ILE A 264 2.33 10.92 -3.98
CA ILE A 264 1.51 10.16 -4.92
C ILE A 264 2.37 9.05 -5.52
N SER A 265 1.95 7.81 -5.31
CA SER A 265 2.59 6.61 -5.85
C SER A 265 1.65 5.82 -6.77
N GLY A 266 2.20 4.82 -7.42
CA GLY A 266 1.49 4.03 -8.41
C GLY A 266 1.65 4.59 -9.82
N TRP A 267 0.78 4.20 -10.75
CA TRP A 267 0.96 4.52 -12.16
C TRP A 267 1.02 6.03 -12.50
N PRO A 268 0.40 6.98 -11.77
CA PRO A 268 0.55 8.40 -12.10
C PRO A 268 1.99 8.89 -11.95
N SER A 269 2.79 8.26 -11.09
CA SER A 269 4.19 8.63 -10.90
C SER A 269 5.10 8.27 -12.08
N LEU A 270 4.63 7.40 -12.99
CA LEU A 270 5.36 6.98 -14.19
C LEU A 270 5.14 7.91 -15.38
N LEU A 271 4.13 8.79 -15.31
CA LEU A 271 3.77 9.67 -16.42
C LEU A 271 4.78 10.83 -16.57
N ALA A 272 4.82 11.40 -17.77
CA ALA A 272 5.51 12.67 -18.02
C ALA A 272 4.82 13.83 -17.28
N ASP A 273 5.60 14.89 -17.01
CA ASP A 273 5.11 16.05 -16.22
C ASP A 273 3.93 16.76 -16.88
N GLU A 274 3.86 16.76 -18.22
CA GLU A 274 2.74 17.36 -18.96
C GLU A 274 1.41 16.65 -18.68
N ASP A 275 1.43 15.34 -18.44
CA ASP A 275 0.23 14.58 -18.08
C ASP A 275 -0.06 14.65 -16.58
N ARG A 276 0.98 14.61 -15.73
CA ARG A 276 0.88 14.81 -14.27
C ARG A 276 0.28 16.17 -13.92
N LYS A 277 0.56 17.18 -14.76
CA LYS A 277 0.03 18.53 -14.59
C LYS A 277 -1.51 18.54 -14.45
N ALA A 278 -2.22 17.69 -15.16
CA ALA A 278 -3.67 17.62 -15.04
C ALA A 278 -4.14 17.21 -13.63
N LEU A 279 -3.40 16.31 -12.97
CA LEU A 279 -3.68 15.94 -11.58
C LEU A 279 -3.38 17.11 -10.63
N VAL A 280 -2.24 17.76 -10.83
CA VAL A 280 -1.84 18.94 -10.05
C VAL A 280 -2.86 20.07 -10.20
N ASP A 281 -3.32 20.34 -11.42
CA ASP A 281 -4.36 21.34 -11.70
C ASP A 281 -5.69 21.00 -10.99
N GLY A 282 -6.03 19.70 -10.89
CA GLY A 282 -7.20 19.25 -10.13
C GLY A 282 -7.07 19.52 -8.63
N ILE A 283 -5.91 19.29 -8.03
CA ILE A 283 -5.64 19.64 -6.63
C ILE A 283 -5.76 21.15 -6.43
N ASP A 284 -5.10 21.93 -7.28
CA ASP A 284 -5.11 23.40 -7.20
C ASP A 284 -6.51 23.99 -7.40
N ALA A 285 -7.35 23.38 -8.21
CA ALA A 285 -8.73 23.80 -8.43
C ALA A 285 -9.65 23.53 -7.23
N CYS A 286 -9.27 22.61 -6.33
CA CYS A 286 -10.14 22.14 -5.26
C CYS A 286 -9.67 22.60 -3.86
N VAL A 287 -8.36 22.61 -3.60
CA VAL A 287 -7.82 23.07 -2.30
C VAL A 287 -8.15 24.53 -2.10
N MET A 288 -8.68 24.85 -0.93
CA MET A 288 -9.06 26.23 -0.58
C MET A 288 -7.87 27.19 -0.75
N GLY A 289 -8.02 28.18 -1.64
CA GLY A 289 -6.98 29.13 -2.00
C GLY A 289 -5.85 28.57 -2.88
N GLY A 290 -5.94 27.30 -3.30
CA GLY A 290 -4.90 26.58 -4.05
C GLY A 290 -3.72 26.13 -3.20
N ARG A 291 -2.90 25.20 -3.70
CA ARG A 291 -1.76 24.60 -2.97
C ARG A 291 -0.73 25.63 -2.48
N LYS A 292 -0.50 26.69 -3.24
CA LYS A 292 0.47 27.73 -2.85
C LYS A 292 0.01 28.47 -1.60
N PHE A 293 -1.27 28.81 -1.51
CA PHE A 293 -1.85 29.44 -0.33
C PHE A 293 -1.88 28.47 0.86
N ALA A 294 -2.31 27.23 0.64
CA ALA A 294 -2.37 26.18 1.64
C ALA A 294 -0.98 25.61 2.02
N GLN A 295 0.09 26.04 1.36
CA GLN A 295 1.47 25.58 1.57
C GLN A 295 1.64 24.06 1.44
N VAL A 296 0.89 23.43 0.52
CA VAL A 296 0.95 21.98 0.30
C VAL A 296 2.03 21.65 -0.71
N SER A 297 3.03 20.90 -0.27
CA SER A 297 4.05 20.28 -1.14
C SER A 297 3.52 19.01 -1.78
N LEU A 298 3.92 18.76 -3.03
CA LEU A 298 3.50 17.59 -3.80
C LEU A 298 4.71 16.84 -4.35
N ALA A 299 4.71 15.53 -4.21
CA ALA A 299 5.74 14.68 -4.78
C ALA A 299 5.14 13.43 -5.44
N PHE A 300 5.76 13.01 -6.56
CA PHE A 300 5.47 11.74 -7.20
C PHE A 300 6.56 10.74 -6.83
N VAL A 301 6.15 9.63 -6.24
CA VAL A 301 7.04 8.58 -5.73
C VAL A 301 6.92 7.35 -6.64
N PRO A 302 8.01 6.82 -7.19
CA PRO A 302 7.93 5.62 -8.05
C PRO A 302 7.16 4.49 -7.36
N PRO A 303 6.34 3.71 -8.08
CA PRO A 303 5.63 2.60 -7.47
C PRO A 303 6.62 1.55 -6.95
N SER A 304 6.22 0.82 -5.90
CA SER A 304 6.94 -0.39 -5.51
C SER A 304 6.88 -1.38 -6.69
N SER A 305 8.04 -1.89 -7.09
CA SER A 305 8.12 -2.81 -8.23
C SER A 305 7.50 -4.16 -7.91
N GLY A 306 6.61 -4.62 -8.77
CA GLY A 306 6.33 -6.02 -8.96
C GLY A 306 5.27 -6.65 -8.07
N ASN A 307 5.32 -8.00 -8.08
CA ASN A 307 4.42 -8.89 -7.38
C ASN A 307 4.99 -9.37 -6.03
N ASP A 308 6.00 -8.68 -5.52
CA ASP A 308 6.68 -9.04 -4.28
C ASP A 308 5.99 -8.42 -3.08
N PRO A 309 5.93 -9.11 -1.93
CA PRO A 309 5.27 -8.63 -0.72
C PRO A 309 6.13 -7.62 0.05
N ASN A 310 6.78 -6.71 -0.67
CA ASN A 310 7.74 -5.75 -0.12
C ASN A 310 7.09 -4.77 0.85
N ALA A 311 5.85 -4.36 0.59
CA ALA A 311 5.13 -3.46 1.47
C ALA A 311 4.81 -4.12 2.82
N ALA A 312 4.31 -5.35 2.80
CA ALA A 312 4.05 -6.12 4.02
C ALA A 312 5.35 -6.46 4.77
N LEU A 313 6.47 -6.69 4.04
CA LEU A 313 7.78 -6.94 4.64
C LEU A 313 8.33 -5.69 5.34
N ALA A 314 8.23 -4.52 4.72
CA ALA A 314 8.64 -3.26 5.33
C ALA A 314 7.79 -2.93 6.57
N PHE A 315 6.50 -3.19 6.52
CA PHE A 315 5.61 -3.05 7.66
C PHE A 315 6.01 -3.99 8.81
N ALA A 316 6.33 -5.27 8.53
CA ALA A 316 6.83 -6.20 9.53
C ALA A 316 8.12 -5.70 10.20
N ALA A 317 9.06 -5.15 9.40
CA ALA A 317 10.30 -4.58 9.93
C ALA A 317 10.03 -3.37 10.85
N CYS A 318 9.12 -2.48 10.48
CA CYS A 318 8.72 -1.35 11.32
C CYS A 318 8.09 -1.81 12.64
N CYS A 319 7.18 -2.79 12.61
CA CYS A 319 6.57 -3.32 13.82
C CYS A 319 7.60 -3.97 14.77
N LEU A 320 8.59 -4.68 14.22
CA LEU A 320 9.67 -5.25 15.01
C LEU A 320 10.54 -4.16 15.64
N ALA A 321 10.89 -3.12 14.89
CA ALA A 321 11.68 -2.00 15.39
C ALA A 321 10.97 -1.25 16.52
N CYS A 322 9.67 -1.00 16.40
CA CYS A 322 8.87 -0.35 17.45
C CYS A 322 8.83 -1.17 18.75
N ARG A 323 8.77 -2.49 18.65
CA ARG A 323 8.80 -3.37 19.83
C ARG A 323 10.16 -3.40 20.53
N GLY A 324 11.25 -3.37 19.79
CA GLY A 324 12.62 -3.33 20.33
C GLY A 324 12.97 -2.00 21.03
N GLY A 325 12.28 -0.92 20.70
CA GLY A 325 12.43 0.39 21.32
C GLY A 325 11.59 0.60 22.60
N MET A 326 10.65 -0.27 22.91
CA MET A 326 9.91 -0.22 24.17
C MET A 326 10.78 -0.80 25.28
N PRO A 327 11.06 -0.05 26.36
CA PRO A 327 11.66 -0.65 27.55
C PRO A 327 10.70 -1.75 28.02
N ALA A 328 11.26 -2.94 28.35
CA ALA A 328 10.50 -4.01 28.93
C ALA A 328 9.67 -3.42 30.10
N SER A 329 8.36 -3.25 29.88
CA SER A 329 7.50 -2.81 30.96
C SER A 329 7.55 -3.89 32.00
N SER A 330 7.96 -3.52 33.19
CA SER A 330 7.92 -4.25 34.43
C SER A 330 6.51 -4.85 34.66
N ALA A 331 6.25 -5.98 34.01
CA ALA A 331 5.11 -6.85 34.27
C ALA A 331 5.63 -8.11 35.02
N GLU A 332 6.44 -7.89 36.05
CA GLU A 332 6.71 -8.87 37.11
C GLU A 332 6.81 -8.10 38.43
N ALA A 333 5.66 -7.84 39.02
CA ALA A 333 5.47 -7.63 40.47
C ALA A 333 3.99 -7.31 40.75
N ALA A 334 3.13 -8.32 40.84
CA ALA A 334 2.06 -8.41 41.86
C ALA A 334 1.38 -9.78 41.73
#